data_7b0c1f306e1b061eea0eab240f5408b3
#
_entry.id   7b0c1f306e1b061eea0eab240f5408b3
#
_cell.length_a   1.000
_cell.length_b   1.000
_cell.length_c   1.000
_cell.angle_alpha   90.00
_cell.angle_beta   90.00
_cell.angle_gamma   90.00
#
_symmetry.space_group_name_H-M   'P 1'
#
loop_
_entity.id
_entity.type
_entity.pdbx_description
1 polymer ?
#
loop_
_entity_poly.entity_id
_entity_poly.type
_entity_poly.pdbx_seq_one_letter_code
_entity_poly.pdbx_strand_id
1 'polypeptide(L)' 'MNIIICGAGRVGFTIAKLLSEQKHSITVIDQSSEDIQKIKDTLDVNA' A
#
# COMPACT_ATOMS: atom_id res chain seq x y z
N MET A 1 -12.32 -7.32 -1.04
CA MET A 1 -12.47 -6.17 -1.94
C MET A 1 -11.13 -5.82 -2.55
N ASN A 2 -11.09 -5.49 -3.81
CA ASN A 2 -9.86 -5.06 -4.46
C ASN A 2 -9.75 -3.55 -4.38
N ILE A 3 -8.66 -3.05 -3.82
CA ILE A 3 -8.48 -1.64 -3.56
C ILE A 3 -7.19 -1.16 -4.21
N ILE A 4 -7.25 -0.03 -4.90
CA ILE A 4 -6.08 0.59 -5.50
C ILE A 4 -5.81 1.91 -4.77
N ILE A 5 -4.59 2.07 -4.29
CA ILE A 5 -4.16 3.27 -3.59
C ILE A 5 -3.13 4.00 -4.46
N CYS A 6 -3.41 5.25 -4.80
CA CYS A 6 -2.48 6.09 -5.53
C CYS A 6 -1.74 6.97 -4.55
N GLY A 7 -0.46 6.69 -4.35
CA GLY A 7 0.37 7.41 -3.40
C GLY A 7 0.77 6.55 -2.22
N ALA A 8 2.07 6.40 -2.03
CA ALA A 8 2.64 5.57 -0.97
C ALA A 8 3.30 6.42 0.11
N GLY A 9 2.91 7.67 0.23
CA GLY A 9 3.40 8.54 1.28
C GLY A 9 2.78 8.18 2.63
N ARG A 10 2.94 9.08 3.61
CA ARG A 10 2.50 8.80 4.98
C ARG A 10 1.02 8.42 5.07
N VAL A 11 0.15 9.16 4.38
CA VAL A 11 -1.29 8.88 4.41
C VAL A 11 -1.60 7.58 3.67
N GLY A 12 -1.03 7.41 2.49
CA GLY A 12 -1.25 6.18 1.70
C GLY A 12 -0.78 4.94 2.44
N PHE A 13 0.38 5.02 3.10
CA PHE A 13 0.90 3.92 3.91
C PHE A 13 -0.07 3.54 5.03
N THR A 14 -0.59 4.55 5.75
CA THR A 14 -1.53 4.31 6.85
C THR A 14 -2.80 3.64 6.36
N ILE A 15 -3.35 4.12 5.24
CA ILE A 15 -4.56 3.53 4.67
C ILE A 15 -4.29 2.10 4.22
N ALA A 16 -3.17 1.85 3.55
CA ALA A 16 -2.82 0.52 3.09
C ALA A 16 -2.67 -0.45 4.28
N LYS A 17 -2.06 0.01 5.36
CA LYS A 17 -1.89 -0.80 6.56
C LYS A 17 -3.25 -1.19 7.16
N LEU A 18 -4.13 -0.22 7.34
CA LEU A 18 -5.45 -0.48 7.91
C LEU A 18 -6.25 -1.46 7.05
N LEU A 19 -6.23 -1.26 5.74
CA LEU A 19 -7.00 -2.10 4.83
C LEU A 19 -6.40 -3.49 4.67
N SER A 20 -5.08 -3.62 4.72
CA SER A 20 -4.45 -4.93 4.63
C SER A 20 -4.77 -5.79 5.85
N GLU A 21 -4.92 -5.17 7.01
CA GLU A 21 -5.31 -5.88 8.23
C GLU A 21 -6.73 -6.42 8.14
N GLN A 22 -7.55 -5.85 7.27
CA GLN A 22 -8.93 -6.30 7.04
C GLN A 22 -9.02 -7.33 5.91
N LYS A 23 -7.88 -7.84 5.45
CA LYS A 23 -7.79 -8.88 4.43
C LYS A 23 -8.33 -8.48 3.07
N HIS A 24 -8.23 -7.20 2.72
CA HIS A 24 -8.54 -6.74 1.38
C HIS A 24 -7.33 -6.97 0.46
N SER A 25 -7.60 -7.13 -0.83
CA SER A 25 -6.54 -7.18 -1.83
C SER A 25 -6.18 -5.76 -2.22
N ILE A 26 -4.96 -5.32 -1.88
CA ILE A 26 -4.55 -3.94 -2.04
C ILE A 26 -3.41 -3.82 -3.04
N THR A 27 -3.53 -2.87 -3.96
CA THR A 27 -2.46 -2.52 -4.90
C THR A 27 -2.09 -1.06 -4.68
N VAL A 28 -0.81 -0.79 -4.49
CA VAL A 28 -0.33 0.57 -4.25
C VAL A 28 0.48 1.03 -5.46
N ILE A 29 0.19 2.23 -5.93
CA ILE A 29 0.86 2.84 -7.07
C ILE A 29 1.50 4.15 -6.62
N ASP A 30 2.80 4.34 -6.92
CA ASP A 30 3.51 5.57 -6.60
C ASP A 30 4.65 5.78 -7.58
N GLN A 31 5.07 7.04 -7.72
CA GLN A 31 6.22 7.38 -8.57
C GLN A 31 7.55 7.09 -7.87
N SER A 32 7.55 6.99 -6.55
CA SER A 32 8.75 6.73 -5.77
C SER A 32 8.95 5.23 -5.57
N SER A 33 9.96 4.66 -6.21
CA SER A 33 10.26 3.24 -6.03
C SER A 33 10.70 2.92 -4.60
N GLU A 34 11.30 3.89 -3.89
CA GLU A 34 11.68 3.70 -2.50
C GLU A 34 10.46 3.53 -1.60
N ASP A 35 9.44 4.37 -1.80
CA ASP A 35 8.21 4.27 -1.02
C ASP A 35 7.46 2.98 -1.32
N ILE A 36 7.42 2.58 -2.58
CA ILE A 36 6.81 1.32 -2.98
C ILE A 36 7.53 0.15 -2.31
N GLN A 37 8.85 0.15 -2.30
CA GLN A 37 9.62 -0.92 -1.68
C GLN A 37 9.38 -1.00 -0.18
N LYS A 38 9.28 0.13 0.50
CA LYS A 38 8.96 0.18 1.92
C LYS A 38 7.62 -0.50 2.22
N ILE A 39 6.62 -0.19 1.41
CA ILE A 39 5.29 -0.76 1.60
C ILE A 39 5.32 -2.26 1.37
N LYS A 40 5.95 -2.71 0.31
CA LYS A 40 6.03 -4.13 -0.01
C LYS A 40 6.77 -4.92 1.08
N ASP A 41 7.80 -4.32 1.67
CA ASP A 41 8.57 -4.99 2.71
C ASP A 41 7.84 -5.02 4.06
N THR A 42 6.92 -4.09 4.28
CA THR A 42 6.25 -3.92 5.57
C THR A 42 4.84 -4.51 5.57
N LEU A 43 4.13 -4.41 4.46
CA LEU A 43 2.73 -4.80 4.36
C LEU A 43 2.54 -5.89 3.30
N ASP A 44 1.49 -6.68 3.49
CA ASP A 44 1.11 -7.71 2.52
C ASP A 44 0.21 -7.09 1.46
N VAL A 45 0.82 -6.35 0.55
CA VAL A 45 0.11 -5.66 -0.53
C VAL A 45 0.86 -5.81 -1.85
N ASN A 46 0.15 -5.59 -2.94
CA ASN A 46 0.76 -5.47 -4.26
C ASN A 46 1.14 -4.02 -4.53
N ALA A 47 2.23 -3.80 -5.23
CA ALA A 47 2.66 -2.44 -5.55
C ALA A 47 3.35 -2.37 -6.91
#